data_a1dac6ad844cceaf993a1b883b1a0d12
#
_entry.id   a1dac6ad844cceaf993a1b883b1a0d12
#
_cell.length_a   1.000
_cell.length_b   1.000
_cell.length_c   1.000
_cell.angle_alpha   90.00
_cell.angle_beta   90.00
_cell.angle_gamma   90.00
#
_symmetry.space_group_name_H-M   'P 1'
#
loop_
_entity.id
_entity.type
_entity.pdbx_description
1 polymer ?
#
loop_
_entity_poly.entity_id
_entity_poly.type
_entity_poly.pdbx_seq_one_letter_code
_entity_poly.pdbx_strand_id
1 'polypeptide(L)'
;RSLSERGARLALIGLEKAELARVAASLTGEADHWHADVTDAAAMLRTARLVQERFGTVDVVVANAGVAVGGLFRHSEPDAWRRVIEVNLIGSANTARAFLPALLDSRGYYLQVASLAAFAPAPMMTAYCASKAGAESFAHTLRTELAHHGVGVGVGYLTWTDTDMVRGADQDSTLRELRSRMRWPASRTYPLAPAVDRLATGIERRARHIYAQPWLRTAQLLRAALPSAATHRARRALPALEPASATIPTTLLGAGGAANDPAPRSDA
;
A
#
# COMPACT_ATOMS: atom_id res chain seq x y z
N ARG A 1 16.17 0.85 -2.44
CA ARG A 1 17.47 1.55 -2.32
C ARG A 1 17.88 1.71 -0.87
N SER A 2 17.11 2.40 -0.01
CA SER A 2 17.48 2.63 1.39
C SER A 2 17.84 1.34 2.15
N LEU A 3 17.15 0.22 1.94
CA LEU A 3 17.50 -1.07 2.54
C LEU A 3 18.79 -1.66 1.92
N SER A 4 18.99 -1.52 0.61
CA SER A 4 20.23 -1.94 -0.06
C SER A 4 21.46 -1.18 0.48
N GLU A 5 21.32 0.13 0.62
CA GLU A 5 22.36 1.00 1.21
C GLU A 5 22.68 0.65 2.68
N ARG A 6 21.76 -0.03 3.36
CA ARG A 6 21.93 -0.58 4.73
C ARG A 6 22.42 -2.03 4.74
N GLY A 7 22.81 -2.57 3.58
CA GLY A 7 23.39 -3.91 3.43
C GLY A 7 22.40 -5.05 3.28
N ALA A 8 21.11 -4.77 3.05
CA ALA A 8 20.14 -5.83 2.79
C ALA A 8 20.30 -6.40 1.38
N ARG A 9 20.18 -7.73 1.24
CA ARG A 9 19.95 -8.41 -0.03
C ARG A 9 18.46 -8.31 -0.39
N LEU A 10 18.14 -7.99 -1.63
CA LEU A 10 16.77 -7.61 -1.99
C LEU A 10 16.15 -8.53 -3.07
N ALA A 11 14.99 -9.09 -2.75
CA ALA A 11 14.08 -9.73 -3.69
C ALA A 11 12.97 -8.74 -4.07
N LEU A 12 12.92 -8.29 -5.32
CA LEU A 12 11.91 -7.38 -5.84
C LEU A 12 10.82 -8.17 -6.56
N ILE A 13 9.56 -8.02 -6.14
CA ILE A 13 8.42 -8.76 -6.70
C ILE A 13 7.33 -7.77 -7.11
N GLY A 14 6.83 -7.90 -8.33
CA GLY A 14 5.78 -7.02 -8.86
C GLY A 14 5.37 -7.36 -10.28
N LEU A 15 4.55 -6.51 -10.87
CA LEU A 15 4.01 -6.67 -12.23
C LEU A 15 4.88 -6.00 -13.31
N GLU A 16 5.54 -4.90 -12.99
CA GLU A 16 6.27 -4.07 -13.95
C GLU A 16 7.66 -4.66 -14.22
N LYS A 17 7.74 -5.74 -15.00
CA LYS A 17 8.95 -6.54 -15.25
C LYS A 17 10.18 -5.71 -15.63
N ALA A 18 10.02 -4.76 -16.54
CA ALA A 18 11.15 -3.93 -17.00
C ALA A 18 11.64 -2.98 -15.90
N GLU A 19 10.70 -2.42 -15.11
CA GLU A 19 11.03 -1.53 -14.00
C GLU A 19 11.69 -2.29 -12.83
N LEU A 20 11.22 -3.50 -12.51
CA LEU A 20 11.85 -4.37 -11.52
C LEU A 20 13.31 -4.67 -11.89
N ALA A 21 13.56 -5.05 -13.15
CA ALA A 21 14.91 -5.31 -13.65
C ALA A 21 15.79 -4.05 -13.56
N ARG A 22 15.26 -2.91 -14.00
CA ARG A 22 15.96 -1.62 -13.94
C ARG A 22 16.30 -1.22 -12.50
N VAL A 23 15.37 -1.39 -11.58
CA VAL A 23 15.61 -1.09 -10.16
C VAL A 23 16.63 -2.05 -9.57
N ALA A 24 16.49 -3.37 -9.79
CA ALA A 24 17.45 -4.35 -9.30
C ALA A 24 18.88 -4.04 -9.75
N ALA A 25 19.08 -3.73 -11.03
CA ALA A 25 20.39 -3.36 -11.59
C ALA A 25 20.94 -2.03 -11.03
N SER A 26 20.12 -1.15 -10.47
CA SER A 26 20.52 0.14 -9.90
C SER A 26 20.87 0.08 -8.42
N LEU A 27 20.74 -1.07 -7.77
CA LEU A 27 21.03 -1.24 -6.36
C LEU A 27 22.53 -1.53 -6.13
N THR A 28 23.06 -1.06 -5.02
CA THR A 28 24.46 -1.24 -4.65
C THR A 28 24.76 -2.62 -4.04
N GLY A 29 23.72 -3.26 -3.47
CA GLY A 29 23.81 -4.58 -2.85
C GLY A 29 23.30 -5.69 -3.77
N GLU A 30 23.38 -6.92 -3.30
CA GLU A 30 22.83 -8.09 -4.00
C GLU A 30 21.32 -7.97 -4.13
N ALA A 31 20.81 -8.01 -5.35
CA ALA A 31 19.39 -7.91 -5.64
C ALA A 31 18.99 -8.79 -6.82
N ASP A 32 17.77 -9.28 -6.79
CA ASP A 32 17.16 -10.02 -7.90
C ASP A 32 15.67 -9.67 -7.98
N HIS A 33 14.98 -10.08 -9.05
CA HIS A 33 13.60 -9.69 -9.28
C HIS A 33 12.76 -10.82 -9.88
N TRP A 34 11.47 -10.83 -9.50
CA TRP A 34 10.48 -11.80 -10.00
C TRP A 34 9.20 -11.08 -10.43
N HIS A 35 8.71 -11.50 -11.59
CA HIS A 35 7.39 -11.05 -12.05
C HIS A 35 6.31 -11.92 -11.43
N ALA A 36 5.45 -11.34 -10.60
CA ALA A 36 4.28 -12.01 -10.02
C ALA A 36 3.19 -11.02 -9.67
N ASP A 37 1.93 -11.42 -9.93
CA ASP A 37 0.75 -10.72 -9.40
C ASP A 37 0.49 -11.20 -7.98
N VAL A 38 0.44 -10.29 -7.01
CA VAL A 38 0.15 -10.60 -5.61
C VAL A 38 -1.25 -11.21 -5.41
N THR A 39 -2.15 -11.02 -6.37
CA THR A 39 -3.50 -11.61 -6.34
C THR A 39 -3.53 -13.07 -6.77
N ASP A 40 -2.50 -13.56 -7.47
CA ASP A 40 -2.30 -14.97 -7.79
C ASP A 40 -1.53 -15.68 -6.65
N ALA A 41 -2.29 -16.34 -5.77
CA ALA A 41 -1.70 -17.06 -4.63
C ALA A 41 -0.71 -18.15 -5.05
N ALA A 42 -0.96 -18.84 -6.19
CA ALA A 42 -0.08 -19.90 -6.68
C ALA A 42 1.23 -19.31 -7.23
N ALA A 43 1.16 -18.17 -7.96
CA ALA A 43 2.35 -17.45 -8.41
C ALA A 43 3.17 -16.97 -7.22
N MET A 44 2.54 -16.40 -6.19
CA MET A 44 3.24 -15.95 -4.99
C MET A 44 3.94 -17.09 -4.25
N LEU A 45 3.31 -18.26 -4.12
CA LEU A 45 3.95 -19.44 -3.53
C LEU A 45 5.16 -19.93 -4.35
N ARG A 46 5.05 -19.95 -5.68
CA ARG A 46 6.18 -20.30 -6.56
C ARG A 46 7.32 -19.29 -6.40
N THR A 47 6.98 -18.02 -6.40
CA THR A 47 7.97 -16.93 -6.24
C THR A 47 8.68 -17.00 -4.89
N ALA A 48 7.97 -17.28 -3.80
CA ALA A 48 8.59 -17.42 -2.48
C ALA A 48 9.63 -18.55 -2.45
N ARG A 49 9.38 -19.69 -3.10
CA ARG A 49 10.35 -20.77 -3.25
C ARG A 49 11.59 -20.34 -4.02
N LEU A 50 11.41 -19.68 -5.16
CA LEU A 50 12.52 -19.17 -5.98
C LEU A 50 13.39 -18.15 -5.22
N VAL A 51 12.75 -17.30 -4.41
CA VAL A 51 13.46 -16.35 -3.52
C VAL A 51 14.28 -17.10 -2.48
N GLN A 52 13.72 -18.13 -1.84
CA GLN A 52 14.45 -18.96 -0.87
C GLN A 52 15.61 -19.74 -1.53
N GLU A 53 15.40 -20.30 -2.71
CA GLU A 53 16.46 -20.96 -3.49
C GLU A 53 17.61 -20.00 -3.82
N ARG A 54 17.28 -18.74 -4.16
CA ARG A 54 18.26 -17.71 -4.54
C ARG A 54 19.01 -17.13 -3.36
N PHE A 55 18.35 -16.84 -2.24
CA PHE A 55 18.92 -16.10 -1.12
C PHE A 55 19.09 -16.93 0.16
N GLY A 56 18.52 -18.11 0.23
CA GLY A 56 18.50 -18.96 1.42
C GLY A 56 17.44 -18.51 2.42
N THR A 57 17.81 -17.59 3.30
CA THR A 57 16.90 -17.07 4.34
C THR A 57 16.13 -15.85 3.89
N VAL A 58 14.91 -15.69 4.42
CA VAL A 58 14.09 -14.48 4.26
C VAL A 58 13.81 -13.92 5.66
N ASP A 59 14.50 -12.83 5.98
CA ASP A 59 14.40 -12.20 7.29
C ASP A 59 13.29 -11.15 7.36
N VAL A 60 12.99 -10.52 6.23
CA VAL A 60 12.01 -9.42 6.16
C VAL A 60 11.13 -9.58 4.92
N VAL A 61 9.83 -9.45 5.11
CA VAL A 61 8.86 -9.34 4.02
C VAL A 61 8.11 -8.02 4.13
N VAL A 62 8.06 -7.27 3.03
CA VAL A 62 7.32 -5.99 2.95
C VAL A 62 6.17 -6.14 1.97
N ALA A 63 4.95 -6.23 2.47
CA ALA A 63 3.74 -6.17 1.65
C ALA A 63 3.43 -4.71 1.29
N ASN A 64 3.95 -4.28 0.14
CA ASN A 64 3.87 -2.91 -0.35
C ASN A 64 2.92 -2.74 -1.54
N ALA A 65 2.70 -3.80 -2.34
CA ALA A 65 1.83 -3.73 -3.51
C ALA A 65 0.48 -3.08 -3.16
N GLY A 66 0.05 -2.17 -4.01
CA GLY A 66 -1.19 -1.46 -3.75
C GLY A 66 -1.56 -0.53 -4.89
N VAL A 67 -2.86 -0.42 -5.10
CA VAL A 67 -3.51 0.46 -6.08
C VAL A 67 -4.58 1.28 -5.39
N ALA A 68 -5.00 2.35 -6.03
CA ALA A 68 -6.09 3.19 -5.55
C ALA A 68 -7.02 3.55 -6.71
N VAL A 69 -8.26 3.87 -6.38
CA VAL A 69 -9.25 4.39 -7.29
C VAL A 69 -9.97 5.55 -6.61
N GLY A 70 -10.24 6.59 -7.34
CA GLY A 70 -11.02 7.75 -6.90
C GLY A 70 -12.43 7.73 -7.49
N GLY A 71 -13.35 8.45 -6.86
CA GLY A 71 -14.72 8.62 -7.33
C GLY A 71 -15.78 8.32 -6.26
N LEU A 72 -16.96 8.91 -6.42
CA LEU A 72 -18.09 8.62 -5.54
C LEU A 72 -18.53 7.18 -5.72
N PHE A 73 -18.80 6.49 -4.62
CA PHE A 73 -19.15 5.06 -4.62
C PHE A 73 -20.31 4.73 -5.59
N ARG A 74 -21.32 5.58 -5.68
CA ARG A 74 -22.47 5.39 -6.57
C ARG A 74 -22.14 5.45 -8.07
N HIS A 75 -20.95 6.01 -8.42
CA HIS A 75 -20.48 6.13 -9.80
C HIS A 75 -19.23 5.29 -10.06
N SER A 76 -18.74 4.55 -9.04
CA SER A 76 -17.55 3.75 -9.18
C SER A 76 -17.83 2.46 -9.94
N GLU A 77 -16.91 2.11 -10.85
CA GLU A 77 -16.94 0.82 -11.55
C GLU A 77 -16.73 -0.32 -10.56
N PRO A 78 -17.67 -1.32 -10.50
CA PRO A 78 -17.57 -2.43 -9.53
C PRO A 78 -16.27 -3.22 -9.64
N ASP A 79 -15.75 -3.42 -10.85
CA ASP A 79 -14.52 -4.18 -11.10
C ASP A 79 -13.28 -3.43 -10.63
N ALA A 80 -13.21 -2.10 -10.87
CA ALA A 80 -12.14 -1.28 -10.33
C ALA A 80 -12.16 -1.26 -8.79
N TRP A 81 -13.35 -1.17 -8.19
CA TRP A 81 -13.51 -1.24 -6.74
C TRP A 81 -13.03 -2.58 -6.19
N ARG A 82 -13.44 -3.70 -6.82
CA ARG A 82 -13.02 -5.06 -6.46
C ARG A 82 -11.51 -5.22 -6.58
N ARG A 83 -10.91 -4.75 -7.68
CA ARG A 83 -9.47 -4.85 -7.91
C ARG A 83 -8.64 -4.19 -6.81
N VAL A 84 -9.09 -3.06 -6.27
CA VAL A 84 -8.42 -2.41 -5.12
C VAL A 84 -8.41 -3.34 -3.89
N ILE A 85 -9.51 -4.02 -3.60
CA ILE A 85 -9.57 -5.01 -2.50
C ILE A 85 -8.64 -6.20 -2.78
N GLU A 86 -8.70 -6.73 -3.98
CA GLU A 86 -7.88 -7.88 -4.39
C GLU A 86 -6.39 -7.58 -4.25
N VAL A 87 -5.91 -6.46 -4.77
CA VAL A 87 -4.48 -6.12 -4.69
C VAL A 87 -4.08 -5.76 -3.26
N ASN A 88 -4.80 -4.83 -2.62
CA ASN A 88 -4.33 -4.24 -1.37
C ASN A 88 -4.54 -5.16 -0.16
N LEU A 89 -5.60 -5.96 -0.14
CA LEU A 89 -5.95 -6.82 1.00
C LEU A 89 -5.64 -8.29 0.72
N ILE A 90 -6.24 -8.85 -0.33
CA ILE A 90 -6.02 -10.28 -0.66
C ILE A 90 -4.56 -10.49 -1.08
N GLY A 91 -3.97 -9.60 -1.89
CA GLY A 91 -2.56 -9.64 -2.27
C GLY A 91 -1.61 -9.56 -1.07
N SER A 92 -1.94 -8.75 -0.05
CA SER A 92 -1.19 -8.72 1.20
C SER A 92 -1.27 -10.06 1.96
N ALA A 93 -2.45 -10.66 2.03
CA ALA A 93 -2.64 -11.97 2.67
C ALA A 93 -1.92 -13.08 1.89
N ASN A 94 -1.95 -13.08 0.56
CA ASN A 94 -1.21 -14.01 -0.28
C ASN A 94 0.31 -13.86 -0.09
N THR A 95 0.80 -12.62 -0.02
CA THR A 95 2.21 -12.32 0.25
C THR A 95 2.62 -12.87 1.62
N ALA A 96 1.84 -12.59 2.66
CA ALA A 96 2.11 -13.14 4.00
C ALA A 96 2.14 -14.66 3.98
N ARG A 97 1.12 -15.31 3.41
CA ARG A 97 1.00 -16.76 3.35
C ARG A 97 2.15 -17.42 2.59
N ALA A 98 2.57 -16.84 1.47
CA ALA A 98 3.64 -17.39 0.65
C ALA A 98 4.99 -17.40 1.37
N PHE A 99 5.28 -16.34 2.13
CA PHE A 99 6.55 -16.19 2.84
C PHE A 99 6.52 -16.58 4.31
N LEU A 100 5.34 -16.95 4.86
CA LEU A 100 5.20 -17.31 6.26
C LEU A 100 6.13 -18.44 6.71
N PRO A 101 6.30 -19.56 5.95
CA PRO A 101 7.25 -20.61 6.34
C PRO A 101 8.67 -20.06 6.55
N ALA A 102 9.19 -19.28 5.60
CA ALA A 102 10.51 -18.70 5.69
C ALA A 102 10.65 -17.71 6.87
N LEU A 103 9.60 -16.93 7.15
CA LEU A 103 9.57 -16.02 8.31
C LEU A 103 9.51 -16.77 9.64
N LEU A 104 8.87 -17.93 9.69
CA LEU A 104 8.86 -18.80 10.88
C LEU A 104 10.27 -19.37 11.13
N ASP A 105 10.95 -19.86 10.08
CA ASP A 105 12.30 -20.43 10.16
C ASP A 105 13.32 -19.37 10.64
N SER A 106 13.26 -18.15 10.09
CA SER A 106 14.17 -17.07 10.43
C SER A 106 13.78 -16.30 11.69
N ARG A 107 12.60 -16.55 12.26
CA ARG A 107 11.95 -15.67 13.24
C ARG A 107 11.91 -14.22 12.75
N GLY A 108 11.59 -14.04 11.49
CA GLY A 108 11.72 -12.81 10.73
C GLY A 108 10.71 -11.72 11.07
N TYR A 109 10.56 -10.78 10.15
CA TYR A 109 9.66 -9.63 10.33
C TYR A 109 8.82 -9.38 9.07
N TYR A 110 7.52 -9.23 9.25
CA TYR A 110 6.57 -8.85 8.21
C TYR A 110 6.14 -7.39 8.39
N LEU A 111 6.27 -6.56 7.36
CA LEU A 111 5.76 -5.20 7.34
C LEU A 111 4.58 -5.07 6.38
N GLN A 112 3.42 -4.71 6.90
CA GLN A 112 2.27 -4.28 6.10
C GLN A 112 2.33 -2.79 5.82
N VAL A 113 2.41 -2.40 4.55
CA VAL A 113 2.29 -0.99 4.17
C VAL A 113 0.81 -0.59 4.13
N ALA A 114 0.43 0.24 5.09
CA ALA A 114 -0.90 0.81 5.25
C ALA A 114 -0.91 2.32 4.88
N SER A 115 -1.94 3.02 5.30
CA SER A 115 -2.15 4.44 5.00
C SER A 115 -2.90 5.12 6.14
N LEU A 116 -2.88 6.45 6.18
CA LEU A 116 -3.83 7.25 6.95
C LEU A 116 -5.29 6.81 6.67
N ALA A 117 -5.57 6.40 5.43
CA ALA A 117 -6.87 5.90 4.98
C ALA A 117 -7.34 4.64 5.72
N ALA A 118 -6.46 3.92 6.43
CA ALA A 118 -6.83 2.77 7.25
C ALA A 118 -7.70 3.15 8.46
N PHE A 119 -7.57 4.37 8.97
CA PHE A 119 -8.29 4.84 10.16
C PHE A 119 -8.92 6.22 10.01
N ALA A 120 -8.67 6.94 8.94
CA ALA A 120 -9.29 8.22 8.62
C ALA A 120 -10.06 8.11 7.28
N PRO A 121 -11.41 8.11 7.30
CA PRO A 121 -12.20 8.04 6.09
C PRO A 121 -11.90 9.18 5.14
N ALA A 122 -11.64 8.86 3.88
CA ALA A 122 -11.49 9.82 2.81
C ALA A 122 -12.68 9.68 1.85
N PRO A 123 -13.53 10.70 1.70
CA PRO A 123 -14.59 10.70 0.71
C PRO A 123 -14.02 10.38 -0.68
N MET A 124 -14.80 9.75 -1.55
CA MET A 124 -14.41 9.35 -2.91
C MET A 124 -13.31 8.27 -2.99
N MET A 125 -12.91 7.67 -1.87
CA MET A 125 -11.88 6.62 -1.81
C MET A 125 -12.35 5.39 -1.03
N THR A 126 -13.60 4.98 -1.20
CA THR A 126 -14.22 3.92 -0.39
C THR A 126 -13.48 2.58 -0.51
N ALA A 127 -13.13 2.14 -1.72
CA ALA A 127 -12.35 0.91 -1.94
C ALA A 127 -10.98 0.97 -1.25
N TYR A 128 -10.28 2.09 -1.43
CA TYR A 128 -8.96 2.28 -0.85
C TYR A 128 -9.00 2.29 0.68
N CYS A 129 -9.93 3.05 1.28
CA CYS A 129 -10.11 3.08 2.73
C CYS A 129 -10.46 1.69 3.28
N ALA A 130 -11.41 0.98 2.66
CA ALA A 130 -11.81 -0.36 3.06
C ALA A 130 -10.62 -1.34 2.98
N SER A 131 -9.87 -1.32 1.87
CA SER A 131 -8.71 -2.20 1.67
C SER A 131 -7.60 -1.93 2.68
N LYS A 132 -7.28 -0.67 2.96
CA LYS A 132 -6.20 -0.30 3.90
C LYS A 132 -6.60 -0.55 5.37
N ALA A 133 -7.87 -0.35 5.73
CA ALA A 133 -8.40 -0.74 7.03
C ALA A 133 -8.38 -2.26 7.23
N GLY A 134 -8.77 -3.03 6.21
CA GLY A 134 -8.69 -4.49 6.21
C GLY A 134 -7.24 -4.98 6.34
N ALA A 135 -6.29 -4.41 5.59
CA ALA A 135 -4.88 -4.76 5.66
C ALA A 135 -4.25 -4.40 7.02
N GLU A 136 -4.64 -3.28 7.64
CA GLU A 136 -4.24 -2.94 9.02
C GLU A 136 -4.74 -4.00 10.01
N SER A 137 -6.04 -4.31 9.96
CA SER A 137 -6.67 -5.31 10.84
C SER A 137 -6.05 -6.70 10.66
N PHE A 138 -5.81 -7.11 9.40
CA PHE A 138 -5.10 -8.35 9.06
C PHE A 138 -3.72 -8.41 9.74
N ALA A 139 -2.91 -7.36 9.59
CA ALA A 139 -1.58 -7.33 10.19
C ALA A 139 -1.61 -7.35 11.72
N HIS A 140 -2.59 -6.71 12.36
CA HIS A 140 -2.75 -6.77 13.81
C HIS A 140 -3.11 -8.17 14.29
N THR A 141 -4.02 -8.86 13.60
CA THR A 141 -4.41 -10.24 13.92
C THR A 141 -3.24 -11.20 13.68
N LEU A 142 -2.57 -11.09 12.53
CA LEU A 142 -1.39 -11.90 12.22
C LEU A 142 -0.27 -11.73 13.27
N ARG A 143 -0.06 -10.52 13.78
CA ARG A 143 0.88 -10.29 14.89
C ARG A 143 0.53 -11.10 16.13
N THR A 144 -0.75 -11.19 16.45
CA THR A 144 -1.22 -11.93 17.62
C THR A 144 -1.00 -13.43 17.44
N GLU A 145 -1.30 -13.95 16.25
CA GLU A 145 -1.10 -15.36 15.91
C GLU A 145 0.38 -15.76 15.93
N LEU A 146 1.28 -14.89 15.47
CA LEU A 146 2.70 -15.19 15.32
C LEU A 146 3.55 -14.83 16.53
N ALA A 147 2.98 -14.23 17.57
CA ALA A 147 3.72 -13.72 18.72
C ALA A 147 4.57 -14.80 19.42
N HIS A 148 4.02 -16.03 19.55
CA HIS A 148 4.70 -17.15 20.22
C HIS A 148 5.79 -17.80 19.34
N HIS A 149 5.80 -17.53 18.04
CA HIS A 149 6.85 -17.98 17.12
C HIS A 149 8.04 -17.04 17.02
N GLY A 150 7.99 -15.87 17.67
CA GLY A 150 9.05 -14.86 17.60
C GLY A 150 9.08 -14.08 16.27
N VAL A 151 8.10 -14.25 15.41
CA VAL A 151 7.96 -13.48 14.17
C VAL A 151 7.36 -12.10 14.49
N GLY A 152 8.07 -11.04 14.09
CA GLY A 152 7.58 -9.68 14.23
C GLY A 152 6.59 -9.32 13.12
N VAL A 153 5.54 -8.56 13.45
CA VAL A 153 4.64 -8.00 12.45
C VAL A 153 4.42 -6.51 12.74
N GLY A 154 4.71 -5.68 11.75
CA GLY A 154 4.55 -4.23 11.82
C GLY A 154 3.55 -3.68 10.81
N VAL A 155 3.09 -2.47 11.08
CA VAL A 155 2.27 -1.68 10.15
C VAL A 155 2.96 -0.33 9.91
N GLY A 156 3.22 -0.02 8.64
CA GLY A 156 3.77 1.24 8.19
C GLY A 156 2.65 2.17 7.69
N TYR A 157 2.49 3.31 8.33
CA TYR A 157 1.47 4.30 7.96
C TYR A 157 2.07 5.45 7.17
N LEU A 158 1.53 5.69 5.98
CA LEU A 158 1.87 6.80 5.12
C LEU A 158 0.63 7.67 4.87
N THR A 159 0.85 8.90 4.48
CA THR A 159 -0.17 9.76 3.86
C THR A 159 0.31 10.17 2.46
N TRP A 160 -0.21 11.24 1.90
CA TRP A 160 0.21 11.77 0.60
C TRP A 160 1.74 11.89 0.53
N THR A 161 2.37 10.90 -0.05
CA THR A 161 3.83 10.84 -0.24
C THR A 161 4.10 10.87 -1.74
N ASP A 162 5.10 11.63 -2.18
CA ASP A 162 5.41 11.84 -3.60
C ASP A 162 5.81 10.53 -4.29
N THR A 163 4.81 9.85 -4.82
CA THR A 163 4.87 8.58 -5.57
C THR A 163 4.05 8.71 -6.85
N ASP A 164 4.23 7.78 -7.78
CA ASP A 164 3.45 7.75 -9.02
C ASP A 164 1.94 7.69 -8.76
N MET A 165 1.51 6.93 -7.75
CA MET A 165 0.10 6.87 -7.33
C MET A 165 -0.42 8.25 -6.91
N VAL A 166 0.33 9.01 -6.14
CA VAL A 166 -0.09 10.35 -5.68
C VAL A 166 -0.01 11.35 -6.82
N ARG A 167 1.00 11.27 -7.68
CA ARG A 167 1.07 12.08 -8.91
C ARG A 167 -0.10 11.80 -9.84
N GLY A 168 -0.50 10.53 -9.99
CA GLY A 168 -1.70 10.14 -10.72
C GLY A 168 -2.98 10.71 -10.10
N ALA A 169 -3.11 10.67 -8.78
CA ALA A 169 -4.24 11.28 -8.08
C ALA A 169 -4.29 12.80 -8.24
N ASP A 170 -3.14 13.46 -8.38
CA ASP A 170 -3.06 14.91 -8.63
C ASP A 170 -3.43 15.31 -10.06
N GLN A 171 -3.40 14.36 -11.01
CA GLN A 171 -3.91 14.56 -12.37
C GLN A 171 -5.46 14.52 -12.40
N ASP A 172 -6.09 13.80 -11.47
CA ASP A 172 -7.54 13.81 -11.30
C ASP A 172 -7.97 15.14 -10.64
N SER A 173 -8.73 15.94 -11.39
CA SER A 173 -9.17 17.27 -10.94
C SER A 173 -10.02 17.21 -9.68
N THR A 174 -10.84 16.18 -9.51
CA THR A 174 -11.75 16.03 -8.38
C THR A 174 -11.01 15.59 -7.11
N LEU A 175 -10.07 14.65 -7.23
CA LEU A 175 -9.22 14.24 -6.10
C LEU A 175 -8.29 15.37 -5.67
N ARG A 176 -7.74 16.13 -6.61
CA ARG A 176 -6.93 17.32 -6.34
C ARG A 176 -7.74 18.37 -5.61
N GLU A 177 -8.96 18.65 -6.04
CA GLU A 177 -9.85 19.61 -5.39
C GLU A 177 -10.28 19.11 -4.00
N LEU A 178 -10.61 17.82 -3.83
CA LEU A 178 -10.89 17.24 -2.52
C LEU A 178 -9.70 17.44 -1.58
N ARG A 179 -8.48 17.18 -2.06
CA ARG A 179 -7.27 17.32 -1.26
C ARG A 179 -6.98 18.80 -0.90
N SER A 180 -7.22 19.74 -1.81
CA SER A 180 -7.03 21.16 -1.55
C SER A 180 -7.91 21.68 -0.40
N ARG A 181 -9.06 21.05 -0.18
CA ARG A 181 -9.99 21.36 0.92
C ARG A 181 -9.64 20.68 2.24
N MET A 182 -8.64 19.79 2.25
CA MET A 182 -8.14 19.18 3.49
C MET A 182 -7.32 20.23 4.29
N ARG A 183 -7.31 20.07 5.61
CA ARG A 183 -6.49 20.93 6.48
C ARG A 183 -5.05 20.41 6.57
N TRP A 184 -4.13 21.34 6.72
CA TRP A 184 -2.78 20.99 7.15
C TRP A 184 -2.82 20.17 8.46
N PRO A 185 -2.02 19.13 8.63
CA PRO A 185 -0.97 18.61 7.75
C PRO A 185 -1.45 17.58 6.70
N ALA A 186 -2.74 17.22 6.69
CA ALA A 186 -3.27 16.14 5.85
C ALA A 186 -3.40 16.51 4.36
N SER A 187 -3.38 17.80 3.99
CA SER A 187 -3.41 18.26 2.59
C SER A 187 -2.05 18.20 1.90
N ARG A 188 -0.95 18.13 2.67
CA ARG A 188 0.42 18.26 2.14
C ARG A 188 0.90 16.95 1.50
N THR A 189 1.57 17.06 0.34
CA THR A 189 2.40 15.99 -0.20
C THR A 189 3.78 16.04 0.46
N TYR A 190 4.21 14.88 0.96
CA TYR A 190 5.49 14.73 1.67
C TYR A 190 6.53 14.11 0.75
N PRO A 191 7.80 14.49 0.87
CA PRO A 191 8.87 13.89 0.09
C PRO A 191 9.01 12.40 0.41
N LEU A 192 9.35 11.59 -0.62
CA LEU A 192 9.45 10.14 -0.52
C LEU A 192 10.64 9.70 0.37
N ALA A 193 11.81 10.31 0.20
CA ALA A 193 13.04 9.84 0.84
C ALA A 193 12.96 9.80 2.37
N PRO A 194 12.52 10.85 3.11
CA PRO A 194 12.38 10.76 4.56
C PRO A 194 11.33 9.75 5.03
N ALA A 195 10.28 9.51 4.22
CA ALA A 195 9.26 8.52 4.53
C ALA A 195 9.84 7.10 4.45
N VAL A 196 10.56 6.80 3.38
CA VAL A 196 11.23 5.51 3.16
C VAL A 196 12.31 5.26 4.21
N ASP A 197 13.09 6.28 4.57
CA ASP A 197 14.12 6.15 5.60
C ASP A 197 13.53 5.75 6.98
N ARG A 198 12.41 6.36 7.36
CA ARG A 198 11.69 5.96 8.59
C ARG A 198 11.13 4.55 8.51
N LEU A 199 10.62 4.13 7.34
CA LEU A 199 10.18 2.74 7.14
C LEU A 199 11.36 1.77 7.29
N ALA A 200 12.50 2.05 6.66
CA ALA A 200 13.70 1.22 6.75
C ALA A 200 14.22 1.12 8.21
N THR A 201 14.30 2.25 8.91
CA THR A 201 14.67 2.27 10.33
C THR A 201 13.67 1.50 11.21
N GLY A 202 12.39 1.58 10.90
CA GLY A 202 11.35 0.81 11.60
C GLY A 202 11.45 -0.69 11.34
N ILE A 203 11.84 -1.10 10.13
CA ILE A 203 12.11 -2.50 9.77
C ILE A 203 13.28 -3.03 10.60
N GLU A 204 14.42 -2.34 10.63
CA GLU A 204 15.60 -2.72 11.42
C GLU A 204 15.25 -2.93 12.90
N ARG A 205 14.40 -2.08 13.44
CA ARG A 205 13.92 -2.15 14.84
C ARG A 205 12.76 -3.13 15.05
N ARG A 206 12.30 -3.78 14.02
CA ARG A 206 11.10 -4.66 14.02
C ARG A 206 9.91 -3.99 14.71
N ALA A 207 9.68 -2.71 14.39
CA ALA A 207 8.72 -1.86 15.07
C ALA A 207 7.28 -2.28 14.77
N ARG A 208 6.41 -2.30 15.79
CA ARG A 208 4.99 -2.65 15.65
C ARG A 208 4.20 -1.63 14.82
N HIS A 209 4.57 -0.35 14.92
CA HIS A 209 3.97 0.75 14.18
C HIS A 209 5.07 1.69 13.69
N ILE A 210 5.05 2.01 12.41
CA ILE A 210 5.99 2.93 11.77
C ILE A 210 5.16 4.06 11.15
N TYR A 211 5.43 5.30 11.54
CA TYR A 211 4.75 6.48 11.02
C TYR A 211 5.71 7.24 10.11
N ALA A 212 5.49 7.15 8.80
CA ALA A 212 6.32 7.86 7.82
C ALA A 212 6.30 9.38 8.03
N GLN A 213 5.16 9.92 8.46
CA GLN A 213 5.00 11.29 8.92
C GLN A 213 4.67 11.28 10.43
N PRO A 214 5.44 11.97 11.28
CA PRO A 214 5.30 11.86 12.75
C PRO A 214 3.90 12.18 13.29
N TRP A 215 3.20 13.13 12.68
CA TRP A 215 1.85 13.52 13.10
C TRP A 215 0.80 12.40 12.95
N LEU A 216 1.07 11.39 12.10
CA LEU A 216 0.18 10.23 11.96
C LEU A 216 0.02 9.46 13.28
N ARG A 217 1.04 9.51 14.16
CA ARG A 217 0.94 8.91 15.49
C ARG A 217 -0.16 9.57 16.32
N THR A 218 -0.24 10.89 16.30
CA THR A 218 -1.31 11.63 17.00
C THR A 218 -2.67 11.36 16.35
N ALA A 219 -2.74 11.34 15.02
CA ALA A 219 -3.96 10.99 14.30
C ALA A 219 -4.45 9.57 14.65
N GLN A 220 -3.53 8.61 14.77
CA GLN A 220 -3.85 7.24 15.21
C GLN A 220 -4.45 7.21 16.63
N LEU A 221 -3.93 7.98 17.56
CA LEU A 221 -4.49 8.08 18.92
C LEU A 221 -5.91 8.66 18.93
N LEU A 222 -6.19 9.57 17.99
CA LEU A 222 -7.50 10.22 17.85
C LEU A 222 -8.43 9.51 16.87
N ARG A 223 -8.09 8.28 16.43
CA ARG A 223 -8.79 7.58 15.34
C ARG A 223 -10.30 7.47 15.51
N ALA A 224 -10.79 7.32 16.75
CA ALA A 224 -12.21 7.20 17.04
C ALA A 224 -13.02 8.47 16.69
N ALA A 225 -12.39 9.65 16.71
CA ALA A 225 -13.04 10.92 16.36
C ALA A 225 -12.97 11.25 14.86
N LEU A 226 -12.06 10.63 14.11
CA LEU A 226 -11.82 10.97 12.70
C LEU A 226 -13.04 10.74 11.80
N PRO A 227 -13.84 9.65 11.94
CA PRO A 227 -15.02 9.44 11.11
C PRO A 227 -16.05 10.57 11.24
N SER A 228 -16.35 11.00 12.47
CA SER A 228 -17.29 12.11 12.72
C SER A 228 -16.75 13.43 12.14
N ALA A 229 -15.47 13.71 12.32
CA ALA A 229 -14.83 14.90 11.77
C ALA A 229 -14.81 14.89 10.23
N ALA A 230 -14.54 13.74 9.62
CA ALA A 230 -14.59 13.57 8.17
C ALA A 230 -16.00 13.77 7.63
N THR A 231 -17.02 13.17 8.25
CA THR A 231 -18.43 13.33 7.87
C THR A 231 -18.88 14.78 7.95
N HIS A 232 -18.54 15.49 9.03
CA HIS A 232 -18.89 16.91 9.18
C HIS A 232 -18.29 17.78 8.05
N ARG A 233 -17.07 17.50 7.64
CA ARG A 233 -16.41 18.22 6.52
C ARG A 233 -16.99 17.82 5.17
N ALA A 234 -17.24 16.54 4.96
CA ALA A 234 -17.79 16.01 3.71
C ALA A 234 -19.16 16.63 3.37
N ARG A 235 -20.03 16.84 4.37
CA ARG A 235 -21.32 17.51 4.19
C ARG A 235 -21.21 18.90 3.54
N ARG A 236 -20.08 19.60 3.75
CA ARG A 236 -19.85 20.94 3.18
C ARG A 236 -19.09 20.88 1.85
N ALA A 237 -18.22 19.91 1.66
CA ALA A 237 -17.35 19.84 0.49
C ALA A 237 -17.96 19.06 -0.68
N LEU A 238 -18.63 17.93 -0.41
CA LEU A 238 -19.13 17.03 -1.45
C LEU A 238 -20.18 17.64 -2.39
N PRO A 239 -21.16 18.44 -1.94
CA PRO A 239 -22.14 19.01 -2.86
C PRO A 239 -21.54 19.79 -4.02
N ALA A 240 -20.38 20.43 -3.82
CA ALA A 240 -19.70 21.16 -4.88
C ALA A 240 -18.85 20.24 -5.80
N LEU A 241 -18.47 19.06 -5.34
CA LEU A 241 -17.62 18.11 -6.09
C LEU A 241 -18.45 17.07 -6.85
N GLU A 242 -19.67 16.83 -6.42
CA GLU A 242 -20.54 15.77 -6.93
C GLU A 242 -20.84 15.87 -8.44
N PRO A 243 -21.16 17.05 -9.01
CA PRO A 243 -21.42 17.16 -10.45
C PRO A 243 -20.21 16.81 -11.31
N ALA A 244 -19.00 17.21 -10.87
CA ALA A 244 -17.76 16.92 -11.60
C ALA A 244 -17.37 15.44 -11.51
N SER A 245 -17.66 14.78 -10.39
CA SER A 245 -17.30 13.37 -10.18
C SER A 245 -18.14 12.38 -11.00
N ALA A 246 -19.30 12.79 -11.52
CA ALA A 246 -20.17 11.94 -12.32
C ALA A 246 -19.63 11.69 -13.74
N THR A 247 -18.70 12.50 -14.22
CA THR A 247 -18.17 12.46 -15.60
C THR A 247 -16.76 11.88 -15.70
N ILE A 248 -16.14 11.51 -14.58
CA ILE A 248 -14.76 11.04 -14.56
C ILE A 248 -14.73 9.51 -14.55
N PRO A 249 -14.04 8.86 -15.53
CA PRO A 249 -13.85 7.40 -15.51
C PRO A 249 -13.12 6.97 -14.24
N THR A 250 -13.62 5.91 -13.62
CA THR A 250 -13.04 5.35 -12.40
C THR A 250 -11.89 4.41 -12.76
N THR A 251 -10.73 4.97 -13.11
CA THR A 251 -9.52 4.20 -13.44
C THR A 251 -8.59 4.04 -12.25
N LEU A 252 -7.76 3.00 -12.27
CA LEU A 252 -6.75 2.78 -11.25
C LEU A 252 -5.64 3.84 -11.36
N LEU A 253 -5.22 4.39 -10.22
CA LEU A 253 -4.30 5.53 -10.14
C LEU A 253 -2.83 5.13 -10.24
N GLY A 254 -2.07 5.89 -11.03
CA GLY A 254 -0.62 5.80 -11.13
C GLY A 254 -0.14 4.65 -12.02
N ALA A 255 1.19 4.51 -12.16
CA ALA A 255 1.81 3.49 -13.01
C ALA A 255 1.45 2.06 -12.56
N GLY A 256 1.48 1.79 -11.24
CA GLY A 256 1.03 0.51 -10.68
C GLY A 256 -0.46 0.25 -10.92
N GLY A 257 -1.29 1.30 -10.99
CA GLY A 257 -2.67 1.23 -11.41
C GLY A 257 -2.81 0.80 -12.86
N ALA A 258 -2.07 1.43 -13.77
CA ALA A 258 -2.07 1.09 -15.19
C ALA A 258 -1.62 -0.37 -15.45
N ALA A 259 -0.63 -0.87 -14.70
CA ALA A 259 -0.19 -2.27 -14.79
C ALA A 259 -1.24 -3.28 -14.28
N ASN A 260 -2.17 -2.84 -13.45
CA ASN A 260 -3.26 -3.63 -12.88
C ASN A 260 -4.60 -3.45 -13.61
N ASP A 261 -4.69 -2.51 -14.54
CA ASP A 261 -5.91 -2.29 -15.32
C ASP A 261 -6.06 -3.45 -16.32
N PRO A 262 -7.15 -4.22 -16.28
CA PRO A 262 -7.39 -5.24 -17.30
C PRO A 262 -7.49 -4.53 -18.65
N ALA A 263 -6.71 -4.99 -19.63
CA ALA A 263 -6.80 -4.48 -20.98
C ALA A 263 -8.28 -4.39 -21.41
N PRO A 264 -8.70 -3.33 -22.12
CA PRO A 264 -10.07 -3.21 -22.56
C PRO A 264 -10.41 -4.51 -23.29
N ARG A 265 -11.45 -5.20 -22.83
CA ARG A 265 -11.98 -6.37 -23.53
C ARG A 265 -12.34 -5.87 -24.91
N SER A 266 -11.63 -6.35 -25.91
CA SER A 266 -12.05 -6.18 -27.31
C SER A 266 -13.39 -6.92 -27.41
N ASP A 267 -14.47 -6.16 -27.42
CA ASP A 267 -15.79 -6.67 -27.75
C ASP A 267 -15.69 -7.26 -29.15
N ALA A 268 -15.67 -8.58 -29.22
CA ALA A 268 -15.80 -9.37 -30.43
C ALA A 268 -17.25 -9.84 -30.55
#